data_5e4166d5980e511c16c2368862b469b6
#
_entry.id   5e4166d5980e511c16c2368862b469b6
#
_cell.length_a   1.000
_cell.length_b   1.000
_cell.length_c   1.000
_cell.angle_alpha   90.00
_cell.angle_beta   90.00
_cell.angle_gamma   90.00
#
_symmetry.space_group_name_H-M   'P 1'
#
loop_
_entity.id
_entity.type
_entity.pdbx_description
1 polymer ?
#
loop_
_entity_poly.entity_id
_entity_poly.type
_entity_poly.pdbx_seq_one_letter_code
_entity_poly.pdbx_strand_id
1 'polypeptide(L)'
;FDSVMLDVGDGHWVYVEELGRKNGVPTLYLHGGPGSGSQHAHRALFDPTRKHAILLDQRGAGRSHPHLCRDANTTAHQIADIERIREFFGIEKWIVTGGSWGSTLALAYAQAHPKRVTALVLRAIFLGTTREVEWAFLEAPRNFRPELYQAFISALPENERADPLAAYLRRLNDPDPD
;
A
#
# COMPACT_ATOMS: atom_id res chain seq x y z
N PHE A 1 -12.89 -15.34 9.32
CA PHE A 1 -11.84 -15.13 8.30
C PHE A 1 -10.72 -16.14 8.49
N ASP A 2 -10.04 -16.48 7.40
CA ASP A 2 -8.84 -17.28 7.39
C ASP A 2 -7.63 -16.40 7.05
N SER A 3 -6.42 -16.83 7.39
CA SER A 3 -5.21 -16.11 7.02
C SER A 3 -4.08 -17.08 6.67
N VAL A 4 -3.20 -16.63 5.79
CA VAL A 4 -2.05 -17.40 5.33
C VAL A 4 -0.83 -16.50 5.15
N MET A 5 0.35 -17.06 5.37
CA MET A 5 1.62 -16.49 4.94
C MET A 5 1.99 -17.13 3.60
N LEU A 6 2.00 -16.32 2.54
CA LEU A 6 2.29 -16.80 1.19
C LEU A 6 3.71 -16.41 0.78
N ASP A 7 4.50 -17.40 0.38
CA ASP A 7 5.82 -17.17 -0.23
C ASP A 7 5.64 -16.54 -1.61
N VAL A 8 6.15 -15.33 -1.76
CA VAL A 8 6.09 -14.57 -3.01
C VAL A 8 7.46 -14.45 -3.70
N GLY A 9 8.44 -15.23 -3.24
CA GLY A 9 9.80 -15.24 -3.75
C GLY A 9 10.66 -14.09 -3.22
N ASP A 10 11.91 -14.07 -3.65
CA ASP A 10 12.92 -13.08 -3.25
C ASP A 10 13.14 -13.01 -1.72
N GLY A 11 12.81 -14.09 -0.98
CA GLY A 11 12.85 -14.13 0.47
C GLY A 11 11.68 -13.43 1.17
N HIS A 12 10.65 -13.03 0.44
CA HIS A 12 9.47 -12.38 1.00
C HIS A 12 8.30 -13.35 1.19
N TRP A 13 7.64 -13.18 2.35
CA TRP A 13 6.39 -13.83 2.70
C TRP A 13 5.35 -12.76 2.98
N VAL A 14 4.26 -12.77 2.27
CA VAL A 14 3.18 -11.81 2.47
C VAL A 14 2.05 -12.41 3.29
N TYR A 15 1.55 -11.63 4.25
CA TYR A 15 0.38 -11.98 5.03
C TYR A 15 -0.88 -11.65 4.24
N VAL A 16 -1.76 -12.64 4.11
CA VAL A 16 -3.01 -12.50 3.37
C VAL A 16 -4.18 -12.97 4.23
N GLU A 17 -5.25 -12.19 4.28
CA GLU A 17 -6.53 -12.57 4.89
C GLU A 17 -7.57 -12.84 3.81
N GLU A 18 -8.31 -13.94 3.99
CA GLU A 18 -9.49 -14.31 3.21
C GLU A 18 -10.73 -14.13 4.07
N LEU A 19 -11.72 -13.39 3.62
CA LEU A 19 -12.99 -13.21 4.34
C LEU A 19 -14.20 -13.24 3.44
N GLY A 20 -15.34 -13.59 4.07
CA GLY A 20 -16.62 -13.70 3.41
C GLY A 20 -16.84 -15.04 2.72
N ARG A 21 -17.62 -15.04 1.67
CA ARG A 21 -18.04 -16.26 0.98
C ARG A 21 -17.12 -16.56 -0.20
N LYS A 22 -16.58 -17.78 -0.28
CA LYS A 22 -15.72 -18.22 -1.41
C LYS A 22 -16.37 -18.11 -2.79
N ASN A 23 -17.72 -18.20 -2.83
CA ASN A 23 -18.51 -17.98 -4.05
C ASN A 23 -19.08 -16.56 -4.16
N GLY A 24 -18.66 -15.64 -3.30
CA GLY A 24 -19.01 -14.22 -3.36
C GLY A 24 -18.26 -13.48 -4.48
N VAL A 25 -18.53 -12.18 -4.61
CA VAL A 25 -17.84 -11.35 -5.61
C VAL A 25 -16.37 -11.15 -5.19
N PRO A 26 -15.39 -11.65 -5.98
CA PRO A 26 -13.97 -11.51 -5.64
C PRO A 26 -13.55 -10.04 -5.55
N THR A 27 -12.92 -9.67 -4.47
CA THR A 27 -12.53 -8.29 -4.20
C THR A 27 -11.17 -8.27 -3.50
N LEU A 28 -10.19 -7.58 -4.09
CA LEU A 28 -8.87 -7.32 -3.49
C LEU A 28 -8.89 -5.98 -2.77
N TYR A 29 -8.26 -5.92 -1.60
CA TYR A 29 -7.99 -4.68 -0.87
C TYR A 29 -6.48 -4.41 -0.77
N LEU A 30 -6.07 -3.22 -1.22
CA LEU A 30 -4.71 -2.72 -1.15
C LEU A 30 -4.62 -1.56 -0.16
N HIS A 31 -3.84 -1.77 0.92
CA HIS A 31 -3.64 -0.73 1.93
C HIS A 31 -2.76 0.42 1.42
N GLY A 32 -2.84 1.56 2.10
CA GLY A 32 -2.06 2.75 1.84
C GLY A 32 -0.70 2.76 2.55
N GLY A 33 -0.17 3.92 2.73
CA GLY A 33 1.13 4.21 3.28
C GLY A 33 1.99 4.88 2.22
N PRO A 34 2.92 4.18 1.56
CA PRO A 34 3.22 2.75 1.60
C PRO A 34 3.62 2.24 2.99
N GLY A 35 3.39 0.96 3.26
CA GLY A 35 3.89 0.30 4.47
C GLY A 35 2.93 0.24 5.67
N SER A 36 1.68 0.73 5.57
CA SER A 36 0.78 0.76 6.74
C SER A 36 0.24 -0.62 7.16
N GLY A 37 0.20 -1.59 6.26
CA GLY A 37 -0.47 -2.87 6.48
C GLY A 37 -2.00 -2.77 6.48
N SER A 38 -2.68 -3.90 6.41
CA SER A 38 -4.13 -3.97 6.57
C SER A 38 -4.51 -4.05 8.06
N GLN A 39 -5.67 -3.48 8.41
CA GLN A 39 -6.16 -3.38 9.79
C GLN A 39 -7.53 -4.07 9.91
N HIS A 40 -7.91 -4.45 11.12
CA HIS A 40 -9.20 -5.05 11.41
C HIS A 40 -10.38 -4.20 10.90
N ALA A 41 -10.27 -2.87 11.00
CA ALA A 41 -11.29 -1.95 10.50
C ALA A 41 -11.53 -2.07 8.99
N HIS A 42 -10.53 -2.50 8.21
CA HIS A 42 -10.69 -2.68 6.77
C HIS A 42 -11.61 -3.85 6.41
N ARG A 43 -11.75 -4.84 7.30
CA ARG A 43 -12.69 -5.96 7.11
C ARG A 43 -14.14 -5.48 7.03
N ALA A 44 -14.48 -4.43 7.79
CA ALA A 44 -15.81 -3.85 7.79
C ALA A 44 -16.22 -3.15 6.47
N LEU A 45 -15.28 -2.95 5.56
CA LEU A 45 -15.57 -2.43 4.21
C LEU A 45 -16.28 -3.45 3.31
N PHE A 46 -16.30 -4.72 3.70
CA PHE A 46 -16.80 -5.81 2.87
C PHE A 46 -17.96 -6.53 3.56
N ASP A 47 -19.10 -6.59 2.87
CA ASP A 47 -20.23 -7.43 3.30
C ASP A 47 -19.84 -8.92 3.12
N PRO A 48 -19.65 -9.67 4.22
CA PRO A 48 -19.20 -11.06 4.14
C PRO A 48 -20.21 -12.01 3.54
N THR A 49 -21.47 -11.60 3.41
CA THR A 49 -22.53 -12.41 2.77
C THR A 49 -22.51 -12.30 1.24
N ARG A 50 -21.84 -11.29 0.69
CA ARG A 50 -21.81 -10.97 -0.74
C ARG A 50 -20.41 -11.01 -1.35
N LYS A 51 -19.37 -10.79 -0.56
CA LYS A 51 -17.99 -10.66 -1.04
C LYS A 51 -17.15 -11.88 -0.70
N HIS A 52 -16.19 -12.16 -1.59
CA HIS A 52 -15.00 -12.94 -1.34
C HIS A 52 -13.85 -11.95 -1.31
N ALA A 53 -13.51 -11.44 -0.13
CA ALA A 53 -12.55 -10.36 0.00
C ALA A 53 -11.17 -10.89 0.43
N ILE A 54 -10.15 -10.43 -0.27
CA ILE A 54 -8.74 -10.74 -0.02
C ILE A 54 -8.07 -9.44 0.39
N LEU A 55 -7.49 -9.43 1.60
CA LEU A 55 -6.70 -8.33 2.13
C LEU A 55 -5.27 -8.81 2.29
N LEU A 56 -4.29 -8.06 1.79
CA LEU A 56 -2.89 -8.40 2.00
C LEU A 56 -2.14 -7.29 2.74
N ASP A 57 -1.12 -7.68 3.47
CA ASP A 57 -0.07 -6.77 3.91
C ASP A 57 1.04 -6.84 2.84
N GLN A 58 1.32 -5.73 2.16
CA GLN A 58 2.32 -5.67 1.09
C GLN A 58 3.71 -6.04 1.62
N ARG A 59 4.68 -6.34 0.73
CA ARG A 59 6.08 -6.65 1.11
C ARG A 59 6.61 -5.62 2.12
N GLY A 60 7.28 -6.08 3.17
CA GLY A 60 7.87 -5.24 4.20
C GLY A 60 6.89 -4.55 5.13
N ALA A 61 5.58 -4.72 4.93
CA ALA A 61 4.54 -4.02 5.67
C ALA A 61 3.76 -4.94 6.62
N GLY A 62 3.24 -4.36 7.69
CA GLY A 62 2.33 -5.04 8.61
C GLY A 62 2.89 -6.34 9.17
N ARG A 63 2.21 -7.45 8.87
CA ARG A 63 2.57 -8.82 9.30
C ARG A 63 3.42 -9.58 8.28
N SER A 64 3.70 -8.98 7.11
CA SER A 64 4.57 -9.57 6.08
C SER A 64 6.04 -9.56 6.50
N HIS A 65 6.82 -10.51 5.98
CA HIS A 65 8.22 -10.69 6.31
C HIS A 65 9.11 -10.69 5.05
N PRO A 66 10.37 -10.21 5.16
CA PRO A 66 11.00 -9.54 6.30
C PRO A 66 10.36 -8.17 6.54
N HIS A 67 10.15 -7.82 7.83
CA HIS A 67 9.53 -6.55 8.19
C HIS A 67 10.44 -5.37 7.84
N LEU A 68 9.87 -4.27 7.30
CA LEU A 68 10.56 -3.07 6.83
C LEU A 68 11.60 -3.32 5.72
N CYS A 69 11.66 -4.51 5.14
CA CYS A 69 12.58 -4.81 4.05
C CYS A 69 12.21 -4.05 2.78
N ARG A 70 13.20 -3.41 2.17
CA ARG A 70 13.06 -2.67 0.90
C ARG A 70 13.65 -3.42 -0.29
N ASP A 71 14.42 -4.47 -0.07
CA ASP A 71 15.01 -5.30 -1.13
C ASP A 71 13.90 -5.98 -1.92
N ALA A 72 14.04 -6.03 -3.23
CA ALA A 72 13.03 -6.60 -4.13
C ALA A 72 11.59 -6.12 -3.83
N ASN A 73 11.40 -4.84 -3.43
CA ASN A 73 10.12 -4.28 -3.02
C ASN A 73 9.73 -3.07 -3.89
N THR A 74 9.81 -3.23 -5.19
CA THR A 74 9.34 -2.23 -6.17
C THR A 74 7.86 -2.44 -6.50
N THR A 75 7.24 -1.47 -7.15
CA THR A 75 5.87 -1.60 -7.66
C THR A 75 5.69 -2.84 -8.55
N ALA A 76 6.70 -3.19 -9.36
CA ALA A 76 6.66 -4.38 -10.20
C ALA A 76 6.61 -5.67 -9.39
N HIS A 77 7.39 -5.77 -8.29
CA HIS A 77 7.33 -6.92 -7.39
C HIS A 77 5.95 -7.04 -6.73
N GLN A 78 5.38 -5.93 -6.27
CA GLN A 78 4.05 -5.92 -5.65
C GLN A 78 2.93 -6.30 -6.65
N ILE A 79 3.05 -5.91 -7.91
CA ILE A 79 2.14 -6.35 -8.98
C ILE A 79 2.25 -7.88 -9.19
N ALA A 80 3.47 -8.42 -9.19
CA ALA A 80 3.69 -9.87 -9.30
C ALA A 80 3.12 -10.63 -8.10
N ASP A 81 3.26 -10.09 -6.90
CA ASP A 81 2.67 -10.67 -5.68
C ASP A 81 1.14 -10.72 -5.76
N ILE A 82 0.51 -9.65 -6.26
CA ILE A 82 -0.94 -9.61 -6.46
C ILE A 82 -1.39 -10.75 -7.39
N GLU A 83 -0.66 -11.02 -8.48
CA GLU A 83 -0.97 -12.14 -9.37
C GLU A 83 -0.78 -13.50 -8.69
N ARG A 84 0.31 -13.69 -7.93
CA ARG A 84 0.51 -14.94 -7.14
C ARG A 84 -0.62 -15.18 -6.14
N ILE A 85 -1.06 -14.13 -5.44
CA ILE A 85 -2.20 -14.21 -4.51
C ILE A 85 -3.48 -14.56 -5.27
N ARG A 86 -3.73 -13.91 -6.40
CA ARG A 86 -4.90 -14.19 -7.23
C ARG A 86 -4.94 -15.66 -7.67
N GLU A 87 -3.81 -16.19 -8.12
CA GLU A 87 -3.67 -17.59 -8.56
C GLU A 87 -3.82 -18.56 -7.41
N PHE A 88 -3.24 -18.25 -6.23
CA PHE A 88 -3.37 -19.07 -5.03
C PHE A 88 -4.82 -19.27 -4.60
N PHE A 89 -5.66 -18.23 -4.71
CA PHE A 89 -7.10 -18.32 -4.40
C PHE A 89 -7.94 -18.78 -5.59
N GLY A 90 -7.37 -19.11 -6.75
CA GLY A 90 -8.09 -19.55 -7.93
C GLY A 90 -9.03 -18.49 -8.52
N ILE A 91 -8.74 -17.22 -8.29
CA ILE A 91 -9.57 -16.09 -8.74
C ILE A 91 -9.19 -15.74 -10.19
N GLU A 92 -10.15 -15.79 -11.11
CA GLU A 92 -9.91 -15.40 -12.50
C GLU A 92 -9.77 -13.88 -12.64
N LYS A 93 -10.68 -13.14 -12.03
CA LYS A 93 -10.75 -11.67 -12.05
C LYS A 93 -11.47 -11.15 -10.82
N TRP A 94 -11.15 -9.93 -10.40
CA TRP A 94 -11.67 -9.33 -9.18
C TRP A 94 -11.93 -7.82 -9.29
N ILE A 95 -12.70 -7.31 -8.36
CA ILE A 95 -12.73 -5.88 -8.07
C ILE A 95 -11.45 -5.56 -7.29
N VAL A 96 -10.74 -4.49 -7.67
CA VAL A 96 -9.57 -4.03 -6.91
C VAL A 96 -9.93 -2.73 -6.21
N THR A 97 -9.73 -2.69 -4.90
CA THR A 97 -9.98 -1.50 -4.09
C THR A 97 -8.73 -1.07 -3.35
N GLY A 98 -8.49 0.23 -3.27
CA GLY A 98 -7.33 0.78 -2.59
C GLY A 98 -7.49 2.24 -2.22
N GLY A 99 -6.75 2.68 -1.21
CA GLY A 99 -6.73 4.06 -0.77
C GLY A 99 -5.31 4.61 -0.65
N SER A 100 -5.12 5.92 -0.97
CA SER A 100 -3.81 6.57 -0.96
C SER A 100 -2.80 5.80 -1.85
N TRP A 101 -1.64 5.40 -1.34
CA TRP A 101 -0.72 4.50 -2.07
C TRP A 101 -1.40 3.26 -2.64
N GLY A 102 -2.38 2.67 -1.92
CA GLY A 102 -3.15 1.54 -2.43
C GLY A 102 -3.93 1.87 -3.71
N SER A 103 -4.32 3.12 -3.95
CA SER A 103 -4.94 3.55 -5.21
C SER A 103 -3.92 3.60 -6.36
N THR A 104 -2.69 4.04 -6.07
CA THR A 104 -1.57 4.02 -7.02
C THR A 104 -1.27 2.59 -7.47
N LEU A 105 -1.13 1.68 -6.50
CA LEU A 105 -0.86 0.27 -6.77
C LEU A 105 -2.02 -0.41 -7.51
N ALA A 106 -3.27 -0.08 -7.16
CA ALA A 106 -4.46 -0.59 -7.87
C ALA A 106 -4.48 -0.16 -9.34
N LEU A 107 -4.14 1.10 -9.63
CA LEU A 107 -4.04 1.62 -10.99
C LEU A 107 -2.91 0.96 -11.77
N ALA A 108 -1.73 0.83 -11.16
CA ALA A 108 -0.57 0.18 -11.77
C ALA A 108 -0.86 -1.30 -12.10
N TYR A 109 -1.48 -2.02 -11.15
CA TYR A 109 -1.91 -3.39 -11.37
C TYR A 109 -2.96 -3.52 -12.49
N ALA A 110 -3.96 -2.64 -12.52
CA ALA A 110 -4.99 -2.66 -13.55
C ALA A 110 -4.45 -2.38 -14.95
N GLN A 111 -3.42 -1.54 -15.06
CA GLN A 111 -2.73 -1.29 -16.33
C GLN A 111 -1.89 -2.49 -16.78
N ALA A 112 -1.20 -3.16 -15.86
CA ALA A 112 -0.41 -4.35 -16.14
C ALA A 112 -1.30 -5.57 -16.49
N HIS A 113 -2.43 -5.72 -15.78
CA HIS A 113 -3.32 -6.87 -15.90
C HIS A 113 -4.79 -6.49 -16.14
N PRO A 114 -5.12 -5.77 -17.25
CA PRO A 114 -6.46 -5.22 -17.45
C PRO A 114 -7.55 -6.30 -17.55
N LYS A 115 -7.20 -7.51 -17.96
CA LYS A 115 -8.12 -8.65 -18.03
C LYS A 115 -8.44 -9.28 -16.69
N ARG A 116 -7.70 -8.95 -15.63
CA ARG A 116 -7.87 -9.45 -14.26
C ARG A 116 -8.72 -8.53 -13.39
N VAL A 117 -9.01 -7.32 -13.86
CA VAL A 117 -9.75 -6.30 -13.09
C VAL A 117 -11.14 -6.09 -13.70
N THR A 118 -12.18 -6.35 -12.90
CA THR A 118 -13.58 -6.12 -13.28
C THR A 118 -14.04 -4.70 -12.98
N ALA A 119 -13.52 -4.10 -11.91
CA ALA A 119 -13.78 -2.72 -11.51
C ALA A 119 -12.68 -2.22 -10.56
N LEU A 120 -12.54 -0.90 -10.47
CA LEU A 120 -11.68 -0.22 -9.50
C LEU A 120 -12.55 0.59 -8.53
N VAL A 121 -12.23 0.49 -7.23
CA VAL A 121 -12.81 1.34 -6.19
C VAL A 121 -11.68 2.06 -5.48
N LEU A 122 -11.49 3.33 -5.81
CA LEU A 122 -10.35 4.12 -5.36
C LEU A 122 -10.78 5.17 -4.34
N ARG A 123 -10.06 5.27 -3.22
CA ARG A 123 -10.26 6.27 -2.17
C ARG A 123 -9.02 7.12 -2.00
N ALA A 124 -9.18 8.41 -1.65
CA ALA A 124 -8.07 9.32 -1.46
C ALA A 124 -7.04 9.13 -2.60
N ILE A 125 -7.49 9.28 -3.84
CA ILE A 125 -6.69 8.96 -5.02
C ILE A 125 -5.36 9.70 -4.95
N PHE A 126 -4.28 8.94 -5.11
CA PHE A 126 -2.91 9.43 -5.12
C PHE A 126 -2.20 8.79 -6.31
N LEU A 127 -1.60 9.61 -7.17
CA LEU A 127 -0.92 9.14 -8.38
C LEU A 127 0.60 9.10 -8.21
N GLY A 128 1.11 9.60 -7.09
CA GLY A 128 2.55 9.66 -6.79
C GLY A 128 3.29 10.72 -7.60
N THR A 129 2.59 11.74 -8.09
CA THR A 129 3.23 12.85 -8.80
C THR A 129 4.00 13.76 -7.84
N THR A 130 5.06 14.39 -8.31
CA THR A 130 5.83 15.37 -7.52
C THR A 130 4.91 16.42 -6.91
N ARG A 131 3.96 16.96 -7.68
CA ARG A 131 2.99 17.95 -7.20
C ARG A 131 2.14 17.43 -6.04
N GLU A 132 1.67 16.17 -6.09
CA GLU A 132 0.88 15.60 -5.00
C GLU A 132 1.72 15.39 -3.74
N VAL A 133 2.97 14.98 -3.90
CA VAL A 133 3.91 14.82 -2.77
C VAL A 133 4.20 16.19 -2.14
N GLU A 134 4.53 17.20 -2.94
CA GLU A 134 4.75 18.58 -2.46
C GLU A 134 3.51 19.13 -1.75
N TRP A 135 2.34 18.96 -2.36
CA TRP A 135 1.08 19.36 -1.73
C TRP A 135 0.87 18.66 -0.37
N ALA A 136 1.01 17.34 -0.33
CA ALA A 136 0.69 16.55 0.86
C ALA A 136 1.63 16.83 2.05
N PHE A 137 2.91 17.05 1.78
CA PHE A 137 3.93 17.17 2.83
C PHE A 137 4.42 18.59 3.08
N LEU A 138 4.25 19.52 2.14
CA LEU A 138 4.72 20.90 2.27
C LEU A 138 3.57 21.90 2.30
N GLU A 139 2.77 21.97 1.23
CA GLU A 139 1.79 23.03 1.08
C GLU A 139 0.59 22.85 2.02
N ALA A 140 -0.05 21.70 2.02
CA ALA A 140 -1.23 21.45 2.83
C ALA A 140 -0.94 21.52 4.34
N PRO A 141 0.11 20.87 4.88
CA PRO A 141 0.45 21.01 6.30
C PRO A 141 0.76 22.46 6.68
N ARG A 142 1.51 23.19 5.85
CA ARG A 142 1.82 24.60 6.11
C ARG A 142 0.57 25.47 6.22
N ASN A 143 -0.43 25.20 5.39
CA ASN A 143 -1.65 26.02 5.31
C ASN A 143 -2.73 25.60 6.33
N PHE A 144 -2.87 24.29 6.60
CA PHE A 144 -3.98 23.77 7.41
C PHE A 144 -3.56 23.28 8.80
N ARG A 145 -2.30 22.93 8.99
CA ARG A 145 -1.73 22.39 10.23
C ARG A 145 -0.31 22.92 10.45
N PRO A 146 -0.15 24.27 10.57
CA PRO A 146 1.18 24.89 10.66
C PRO A 146 2.03 24.36 11.84
N GLU A 147 1.40 24.00 12.95
CA GLU A 147 2.08 23.40 14.10
C GLU A 147 2.73 22.05 13.78
N LEU A 148 2.06 21.21 12.98
CA LEU A 148 2.62 19.92 12.52
C LEU A 148 3.71 20.15 11.48
N TYR A 149 3.54 21.12 10.60
CA TYR A 149 4.57 21.48 9.64
C TYR A 149 5.84 21.99 10.34
N GLN A 150 5.70 22.83 11.36
CA GLN A 150 6.84 23.30 12.14
C GLN A 150 7.55 22.14 12.88
N ALA A 151 6.80 21.22 13.48
CA ALA A 151 7.37 20.04 14.08
C ALA A 151 8.12 19.17 13.06
N PHE A 152 7.56 19.00 11.87
CA PHE A 152 8.17 18.24 10.77
C PHE A 152 9.51 18.84 10.32
N ILE A 153 9.57 20.14 10.05
CA ILE A 153 10.81 20.79 9.58
C ILE A 153 11.84 20.98 10.70
N SER A 154 11.41 21.24 11.95
CA SER A 154 12.33 21.46 13.05
C SER A 154 13.05 20.21 13.54
N ALA A 155 12.58 19.01 13.19
CA ALA A 155 13.31 17.76 13.39
C ALA A 155 14.57 17.65 12.50
N LEU A 156 14.66 18.49 11.45
CA LEU A 156 15.84 18.55 10.58
C LEU A 156 16.84 19.61 11.05
N PRO A 157 18.15 19.39 10.83
CA PRO A 157 19.17 20.42 10.96
C PRO A 157 18.80 21.68 10.15
N GLU A 158 19.18 22.86 10.63
CA GLU A 158 18.77 24.13 10.05
C GLU A 158 19.15 24.26 8.56
N ASN A 159 20.34 23.81 8.21
CA ASN A 159 20.87 23.83 6.85
C ASN A 159 20.14 22.88 5.88
N GLU A 160 19.29 21.98 6.37
CA GLU A 160 18.52 21.04 5.55
C GLU A 160 17.03 21.41 5.42
N ARG A 161 16.56 22.38 6.19
CA ARG A 161 15.15 22.79 6.21
C ARG A 161 14.66 23.47 4.92
N ALA A 162 15.58 23.89 4.06
CA ALA A 162 15.26 24.46 2.77
C ALA A 162 14.64 23.44 1.80
N ASP A 163 15.04 22.17 1.89
CA ASP A 163 14.48 21.06 1.12
C ASP A 163 14.22 19.85 2.04
N PRO A 164 13.12 19.91 2.82
CA PRO A 164 12.85 18.86 3.80
C PRO A 164 12.52 17.50 3.17
N LEU A 165 11.93 17.47 1.98
CA LEU A 165 11.62 16.21 1.30
C LEU A 165 12.89 15.47 0.89
N ALA A 166 13.86 16.15 0.28
CA ALA A 166 15.14 15.55 -0.05
C ALA A 166 15.91 15.13 1.21
N ALA A 167 15.84 15.93 2.27
CA ALA A 167 16.49 15.60 3.54
C ALA A 167 15.93 14.33 4.18
N TYR A 168 14.61 14.18 4.23
CA TYR A 168 13.97 12.96 4.72
C TYR A 168 14.20 11.76 3.81
N LEU A 169 14.17 11.97 2.47
CA LEU A 169 14.44 10.89 1.52
C LEU A 169 15.85 10.30 1.70
N ARG A 170 16.86 11.14 1.95
CA ARG A 170 18.22 10.66 2.26
C ARG A 170 18.21 9.78 3.50
N ARG A 171 17.61 10.24 4.62
CA ARG A 171 17.52 9.47 5.87
C ARG A 171 16.77 8.16 5.73
N LEU A 172 15.65 8.16 5.03
CA LEU A 172 14.87 6.95 4.78
C LEU A 172 15.63 5.92 3.92
N ASN A 173 16.64 6.35 3.16
CA ASN A 173 17.47 5.48 2.34
C ASN A 173 18.86 5.22 2.95
N ASP A 174 19.14 5.77 4.10
CA ASP A 174 20.40 5.52 4.80
C ASP A 174 20.43 4.05 5.27
N PRO A 175 21.51 3.29 4.98
CA PRO A 175 21.66 1.94 5.50
C PRO A 175 21.90 1.92 7.02
N ASP A 176 22.36 3.04 7.61
CA ASP A 176 22.52 3.23 9.05
C ASP A 176 21.49 4.25 9.55
N PRO A 177 20.39 3.78 10.17
CA PRO A 177 19.28 4.65 10.57
C PRO A 177 19.53 5.40 11.89
N ASP A 178 20.63 5.19 12.61
CA ASP A 178 20.95 5.79 13.93
C ASP A 178 21.55 7.20 13.85
#